data_eea9e3fa6fe720127b03cf838b82210d
#
_entry.id   eea9e3fa6fe720127b03cf838b82210d
#
_cell.length_a   1.000
_cell.length_b   1.000
_cell.length_c   1.000
_cell.angle_alpha   90.00
_cell.angle_beta   90.00
_cell.angle_gamma   90.00
#
_symmetry.space_group_name_H-M   'P 1'
#
loop_
_entity.id
_entity.type
_entity.pdbx_description
1 polymer ?
#
loop_
_entity_poly.entity_id
_entity_poly.type
_entity_poly.pdbx_seq_one_letter_code
_entity_poly.pdbx_strand_id
1 'polypeptide(L)'
;MNILQFNVRLAEGGAAGVALDLHQRALQKGLQSRFVYGYGKGGKKSVSHDNYPQVLKQTPRLTSIANIALFRLFNRDLFGNLNNLYRTVTHTRGPVVLHFHVLHSYWLNLEEVVAFCGKVKAHKPDTRFVWTLHDHWSVTGRCAFTDGCEGWKDNCQKCPTLSNYPPVKVDRAHQLVEGKRQLFRDMLSLGCTFISPSQHVADAFNSLYGAGRCQIINNGIDVATEEILAELTPVAITTGKPKIAVVAHDLRYDGKTNQQLVRDMMALGDKIELHTFGKFSPFEGANVVNHGFETDKRKLMSALNGMNALVFSSRVDNYPLILCEALSIGVPVIATHSDAAREVLEKSGGKTFSENEVLPLVQLSKADIAQAVFGTDLESFRNRSRKAYSGQQMLEEYVSFYQNL
;
A
#
# COMPACT_ATOMS: atom_id res chain seq x y z
N MET A 1 -7.23 -20.27 16.35
CA MET A 1 -6.03 -19.82 15.62
C MET A 1 -5.62 -18.47 16.18
N ASN A 2 -4.35 -18.29 16.48
CA ASN A 2 -3.79 -17.03 16.98
C ASN A 2 -2.98 -16.37 15.86
N ILE A 3 -3.23 -15.09 15.59
CA ILE A 3 -2.56 -14.34 14.54
C ILE A 3 -1.72 -13.25 15.20
N LEU A 4 -0.43 -13.19 14.92
CA LEU A 4 0.44 -12.08 15.29
C LEU A 4 0.84 -11.36 14.00
N GLN A 5 0.38 -10.12 13.84
CA GLN A 5 0.71 -9.29 12.69
C GLN A 5 1.86 -8.35 13.02
N PHE A 6 2.79 -8.18 12.09
CA PHE A 6 4.00 -7.38 12.24
C PHE A 6 4.08 -6.33 11.16
N ASN A 7 4.17 -5.06 11.52
CA ASN A 7 4.38 -3.98 10.56
C ASN A 7 5.25 -2.87 11.15
N VAL A 8 6.03 -2.19 10.32
CA VAL A 8 6.93 -1.12 10.78
C VAL A 8 6.19 0.06 11.43
N ARG A 9 4.99 0.38 10.95
CA ARG A 9 4.13 1.46 11.44
C ARG A 9 2.75 0.92 11.83
N LEU A 10 2.05 1.63 12.72
CA LEU A 10 0.69 1.25 13.10
C LEU A 10 -0.33 1.56 11.98
N ALA A 11 -0.41 2.81 11.56
CA ALA A 11 -1.45 3.28 10.63
C ALA A 11 -0.93 4.26 9.56
N GLU A 12 0.39 4.47 9.45
CA GLU A 12 1.00 5.43 8.52
C GLU A 12 1.34 4.75 7.18
N GLY A 13 0.64 5.16 6.12
CA GLY A 13 0.82 4.63 4.77
C GLY A 13 -0.08 3.45 4.44
N GLY A 14 -0.19 3.12 3.16
CA GLY A 14 -1.12 2.10 2.64
C GLY A 14 -0.92 0.72 3.27
N ALA A 15 0.31 0.22 3.30
CA ALA A 15 0.62 -1.09 3.88
C ALA A 15 0.27 -1.19 5.37
N ALA A 16 0.52 -0.11 6.15
CA ALA A 16 0.16 -0.08 7.56
C ALA A 16 -1.35 -0.06 7.76
N GLY A 17 -2.07 0.70 6.92
CA GLY A 17 -3.54 0.72 6.93
C GLY A 17 -4.14 -0.65 6.66
N VAL A 18 -3.66 -1.36 5.64
CA VAL A 18 -4.11 -2.73 5.31
C VAL A 18 -3.83 -3.71 6.45
N ALA A 19 -2.61 -3.70 7.00
CA ALA A 19 -2.26 -4.59 8.10
C ALA A 19 -3.11 -4.36 9.34
N LEU A 20 -3.37 -3.09 9.69
CA LEU A 20 -4.20 -2.72 10.83
C LEU A 20 -5.67 -3.07 10.59
N ASP A 21 -6.20 -2.84 9.38
CA ASP A 21 -7.56 -3.20 9.00
C ASP A 21 -7.78 -4.71 9.10
N LEU A 22 -6.84 -5.49 8.58
CA LEU A 22 -6.88 -6.95 8.69
C LEU A 22 -6.88 -7.42 10.15
N HIS A 23 -6.11 -6.76 11.03
CA HIS A 23 -6.12 -7.02 12.46
C HIS A 23 -7.49 -6.70 13.10
N GLN A 24 -8.04 -5.53 12.81
CA GLN A 24 -9.33 -5.10 13.37
C GLN A 24 -10.47 -6.03 12.92
N ARG A 25 -10.54 -6.35 11.62
CA ARG A 25 -11.53 -7.29 11.08
C ARG A 25 -11.39 -8.69 11.65
N ALA A 26 -10.16 -9.16 11.88
CA ALA A 26 -9.92 -10.45 12.53
C ALA A 26 -10.50 -10.47 13.96
N LEU A 27 -10.30 -9.38 14.73
CA LEU A 27 -10.91 -9.25 16.06
C LEU A 27 -12.44 -9.20 16.00
N GLN A 28 -13.01 -8.43 15.07
CA GLN A 28 -14.47 -8.37 14.87
C GLN A 28 -15.06 -9.74 14.53
N LYS A 29 -14.34 -10.58 13.79
CA LYS A 29 -14.70 -11.97 13.47
C LYS A 29 -14.50 -12.95 14.65
N GLY A 30 -14.05 -12.47 15.81
CA GLY A 30 -13.79 -13.28 16.99
C GLY A 30 -12.48 -14.08 16.96
N LEU A 31 -11.58 -13.78 16.01
CA LEU A 31 -10.25 -14.39 15.96
C LEU A 31 -9.32 -13.78 17.00
N GLN A 32 -8.37 -14.57 17.50
CA GLN A 32 -7.32 -14.07 18.36
C GLN A 32 -6.25 -13.37 17.52
N SER A 33 -6.28 -12.05 17.46
CA SER A 33 -5.31 -11.25 16.70
C SER A 33 -4.56 -10.28 17.60
N ARG A 34 -3.24 -10.18 17.42
CA ARG A 34 -2.36 -9.17 18.04
C ARG A 34 -1.59 -8.46 16.97
N PHE A 35 -1.37 -7.15 17.14
CA PHE A 35 -0.64 -6.32 16.19
C PHE A 35 0.63 -5.76 16.85
N VAL A 36 1.77 -6.08 16.27
CA VAL A 36 3.08 -5.62 16.72
C VAL A 36 3.61 -4.60 15.71
N TYR A 37 3.90 -3.39 16.18
CA TYR A 37 4.48 -2.39 15.29
C TYR A 37 5.83 -1.86 15.81
N GLY A 38 6.66 -1.42 14.86
CA GLY A 38 8.01 -0.98 15.13
C GLY A 38 8.05 0.33 15.91
N TYR A 39 7.76 1.44 15.26
CA TYR A 39 7.95 2.77 15.83
C TYR A 39 6.97 3.82 15.31
N GLY A 40 7.06 5.06 15.83
CA GLY A 40 6.19 6.18 15.49
C GLY A 40 5.02 6.34 16.48
N LYS A 41 4.18 7.33 16.21
CA LYS A 41 2.96 7.63 16.96
C LYS A 41 1.72 7.11 16.24
N GLY A 42 1.81 5.99 15.54
CA GLY A 42 0.73 5.48 14.72
C GLY A 42 0.52 6.24 13.39
N GLY A 43 1.45 7.10 13.00
CA GLY A 43 1.48 7.76 11.69
C GLY A 43 0.70 9.05 11.56
N LYS A 44 -0.38 9.22 12.27
CA LYS A 44 -1.11 10.49 12.38
C LYS A 44 -0.93 11.05 13.78
N LYS A 45 -0.84 12.36 13.94
CA LYS A 45 -0.73 13.00 15.27
C LYS A 45 -1.88 12.64 16.22
N SER A 46 -3.03 12.29 15.66
CA SER A 46 -4.26 11.92 16.35
C SER A 46 -4.43 10.42 16.61
N VAL A 47 -3.56 9.55 16.07
CA VAL A 47 -3.70 8.10 16.21
C VAL A 47 -2.73 7.61 17.27
N SER A 48 -3.25 7.18 18.41
CA SER A 48 -2.53 6.48 19.47
C SER A 48 -2.76 4.97 19.36
N HIS A 49 -1.77 4.15 19.76
CA HIS A 49 -1.97 2.71 19.84
C HIS A 49 -3.04 2.34 20.89
N ASP A 50 -3.29 3.21 21.87
CA ASP A 50 -4.33 3.02 22.89
C ASP A 50 -5.75 3.00 22.30
N ASN A 51 -5.92 3.54 21.09
CA ASN A 51 -7.20 3.51 20.38
C ASN A 51 -7.52 2.16 19.73
N TYR A 52 -6.57 1.22 19.75
CA TYR A 52 -6.73 -0.08 19.10
C TYR A 52 -6.48 -1.20 20.09
N PRO A 53 -7.37 -2.20 20.17
CA PRO A 53 -7.18 -3.33 21.07
C PRO A 53 -6.04 -4.24 20.61
N GLN A 54 -5.37 -4.88 21.57
CA GLN A 54 -4.32 -5.89 21.30
C GLN A 54 -3.15 -5.40 20.44
N VAL A 55 -2.78 -4.12 20.53
CA VAL A 55 -1.67 -3.52 19.81
C VAL A 55 -0.46 -3.33 20.73
N LEU A 56 0.72 -3.67 20.23
CA LEU A 56 2.00 -3.59 20.97
C LEU A 56 3.05 -2.83 20.16
N LYS A 57 3.61 -1.77 20.76
CA LYS A 57 4.77 -1.08 20.22
C LYS A 57 6.06 -1.81 20.64
N GLN A 58 6.86 -2.23 19.65
CA GLN A 58 8.05 -3.05 19.88
C GLN A 58 9.32 -2.23 20.16
N THR A 59 9.54 -1.12 19.44
CA THR A 59 10.84 -0.45 19.44
C THR A 59 10.83 0.84 20.23
N PRO A 60 11.77 1.02 21.18
CA PRO A 60 11.97 2.28 21.88
C PRO A 60 12.35 3.42 20.91
N ARG A 61 11.98 4.65 21.26
CA ARG A 61 12.22 5.82 20.43
C ARG A 61 13.70 6.04 20.07
N LEU A 62 14.60 5.84 21.03
CA LEU A 62 16.04 6.03 20.83
C LEU A 62 16.61 5.02 19.83
N THR A 63 16.19 3.75 19.91
CA THR A 63 16.59 2.71 18.97
C THR A 63 16.12 3.04 17.56
N SER A 64 14.90 3.54 17.39
CA SER A 64 14.37 3.96 16.07
C SER A 64 15.17 5.12 15.48
N ILE A 65 15.54 6.11 16.30
CA ILE A 65 16.37 7.24 15.86
C ILE A 65 17.76 6.76 15.42
N ALA A 66 18.38 5.86 16.19
CA ALA A 66 19.66 5.26 15.84
C ALA A 66 19.58 4.49 14.52
N ASN A 67 18.55 3.65 14.33
CA ASN A 67 18.34 2.93 13.08
C ASN A 67 18.15 3.87 11.89
N ILE A 68 17.37 4.96 12.03
CA ILE A 68 17.20 5.96 10.96
C ILE A 68 18.55 6.57 10.55
N ALA A 69 19.38 6.93 11.51
CA ALA A 69 20.69 7.53 11.25
C ALA A 69 21.66 6.54 10.57
N LEU A 70 21.72 5.31 11.08
CA LEU A 70 22.66 4.29 10.61
C LEU A 70 22.22 3.65 9.29
N PHE A 71 20.93 3.50 9.05
CA PHE A 71 20.42 2.99 7.78
C PHE A 71 20.91 3.82 6.59
N ARG A 72 20.99 5.14 6.75
CA ARG A 72 21.49 6.04 5.69
C ARG A 72 22.93 5.75 5.27
N LEU A 73 23.72 5.12 6.13
CA LEU A 73 25.12 4.80 5.90
C LEU A 73 25.33 3.33 5.52
N PHE A 74 24.55 2.43 6.13
CA PHE A 74 24.75 0.98 6.02
C PHE A 74 23.72 0.28 5.12
N ASN A 75 22.64 0.96 4.70
CA ASN A 75 21.53 0.43 3.89
C ASN A 75 20.80 -0.76 4.54
N ARG A 76 20.95 -0.96 5.84
CA ARG A 76 20.26 -2.01 6.60
C ARG A 76 19.96 -1.54 8.02
N ASP A 77 18.96 -2.16 8.62
CA ASP A 77 18.65 -1.97 10.02
C ASP A 77 19.64 -2.76 10.87
N LEU A 78 20.20 -2.15 11.89
CA LEU A 78 21.25 -2.75 12.73
C LEU A 78 20.73 -3.22 14.08
N PHE A 79 19.67 -2.61 14.60
CA PHE A 79 19.13 -2.91 15.91
C PHE A 79 17.71 -3.44 15.82
N GLY A 80 17.47 -4.57 16.42
CA GLY A 80 16.17 -5.18 16.64
C GLY A 80 16.21 -6.03 17.89
N ASN A 81 15.08 -6.39 18.43
CA ASN A 81 14.98 -7.34 19.54
C ASN A 81 13.62 -8.05 19.49
N LEU A 82 13.65 -9.33 19.19
CA LEU A 82 12.47 -10.18 19.10
C LEU A 82 12.34 -11.16 20.30
N ASN A 83 13.22 -11.08 21.33
CA ASN A 83 13.24 -12.03 22.44
C ASN A 83 11.92 -12.05 23.23
N ASN A 84 11.31 -10.91 23.48
CA ASN A 84 10.04 -10.85 24.19
C ASN A 84 8.92 -11.50 23.37
N LEU A 85 8.95 -11.34 22.05
CA LEU A 85 7.99 -11.95 21.12
C LEU A 85 8.18 -13.47 21.03
N TYR A 86 9.43 -13.94 21.12
CA TYR A 86 9.73 -15.38 21.16
C TYR A 86 8.96 -16.07 22.30
N ARG A 87 9.05 -15.54 23.52
CA ARG A 87 8.31 -16.06 24.69
C ARG A 87 6.79 -16.00 24.46
N THR A 88 6.29 -14.88 23.91
CA THR A 88 4.87 -14.73 23.63
C THR A 88 4.38 -15.80 22.66
N VAL A 89 5.12 -16.05 21.57
CA VAL A 89 4.74 -17.05 20.55
C VAL A 89 4.80 -18.47 21.14
N THR A 90 5.90 -18.82 21.78
CA THR A 90 6.14 -20.19 22.26
C THR A 90 5.20 -20.60 23.40
N HIS A 91 4.75 -19.65 24.25
CA HIS A 91 3.77 -19.91 25.30
C HIS A 91 2.30 -19.77 24.86
N THR A 92 2.03 -19.31 23.66
CA THR A 92 0.66 -19.23 23.13
C THR A 92 0.12 -20.64 22.86
N ARG A 93 -1.03 -20.99 23.44
CA ARG A 93 -1.69 -22.29 23.22
C ARG A 93 -2.30 -22.38 21.81
N GLY A 94 -2.17 -23.56 21.19
CA GLY A 94 -2.72 -23.84 19.86
C GLY A 94 -1.91 -23.24 18.70
N PRO A 95 -2.40 -23.38 17.46
CA PRO A 95 -1.71 -22.91 16.26
C PRO A 95 -1.50 -21.40 16.26
N VAL A 96 -0.32 -20.97 15.79
CA VAL A 96 0.07 -19.57 15.69
C VAL A 96 0.45 -19.26 14.24
N VAL A 97 -0.09 -18.18 13.70
CA VAL A 97 0.34 -17.56 12.44
C VAL A 97 1.12 -16.30 12.76
N LEU A 98 2.37 -16.23 12.33
CA LEU A 98 3.14 -15.00 12.32
C LEU A 98 3.02 -14.38 10.92
N HIS A 99 2.31 -13.26 10.85
CA HIS A 99 2.06 -12.58 9.60
C HIS A 99 2.88 -11.29 9.50
N PHE A 100 3.87 -11.31 8.64
CA PHE A 100 4.76 -10.18 8.39
C PHE A 100 4.21 -9.32 7.24
N HIS A 101 4.29 -8.00 7.42
CA HIS A 101 4.02 -6.99 6.39
C HIS A 101 5.32 -6.25 6.07
N VAL A 102 5.38 -4.93 6.27
CA VAL A 102 6.62 -4.17 6.07
C VAL A 102 7.50 -4.29 7.31
N LEU A 103 8.63 -4.98 7.18
CA LEU A 103 9.62 -5.14 8.27
C LEU A 103 10.84 -4.23 8.10
N HIS A 104 11.12 -3.77 6.88
CA HIS A 104 12.22 -2.85 6.56
C HIS A 104 11.94 -1.40 7.00
N SER A 105 12.92 -0.53 6.77
CA SER A 105 12.80 0.91 7.02
C SER A 105 12.84 1.27 8.50
N TYR A 106 14.00 1.02 9.11
CA TYR A 106 14.41 1.52 10.43
C TYR A 106 13.83 0.76 11.63
N TRP A 107 13.51 -0.50 11.43
CA TRP A 107 12.91 -1.31 12.49
C TRP A 107 13.66 -2.61 12.82
N LEU A 108 13.59 -3.61 11.94
CA LEU A 108 14.13 -4.94 12.20
C LEU A 108 15.24 -5.30 11.21
N ASN A 109 16.28 -5.92 11.75
CA ASN A 109 17.28 -6.57 10.94
C ASN A 109 16.73 -7.90 10.40
N LEU A 110 16.83 -8.13 9.09
CA LEU A 110 16.27 -9.32 8.44
C LEU A 110 16.94 -10.63 8.91
N GLU A 111 18.25 -10.60 9.21
CA GLU A 111 18.99 -11.75 9.74
C GLU A 111 18.42 -12.17 11.12
N GLU A 112 18.07 -11.19 11.97
CA GLU A 112 17.43 -11.46 13.28
C GLU A 112 16.02 -12.01 13.10
N VAL A 113 15.26 -11.56 12.09
CA VAL A 113 13.92 -12.09 11.78
C VAL A 113 14.01 -13.56 11.37
N VAL A 114 14.92 -13.90 10.46
CA VAL A 114 15.13 -15.29 10.02
C VAL A 114 15.57 -16.18 11.18
N ALA A 115 16.54 -15.72 11.99
CA ALA A 115 16.99 -16.45 13.18
C ALA A 115 15.86 -16.64 14.21
N PHE A 116 15.03 -15.63 14.42
CA PHE A 116 13.85 -15.71 15.27
C PHE A 116 12.85 -16.76 14.75
N CYS A 117 12.53 -16.74 13.46
CA CYS A 117 11.64 -17.72 12.84
C CYS A 117 12.18 -19.14 12.96
N GLY A 118 13.49 -19.34 12.76
CA GLY A 118 14.15 -20.63 12.94
C GLY A 118 14.04 -21.16 14.39
N LYS A 119 14.29 -20.31 15.39
CA LYS A 119 14.11 -20.66 16.80
C LYS A 119 12.65 -20.97 17.15
N VAL A 120 11.71 -20.17 16.64
CA VAL A 120 10.28 -20.42 16.83
C VAL A 120 9.89 -21.76 16.21
N LYS A 121 10.30 -22.05 14.99
CA LYS A 121 9.96 -23.30 14.28
C LYS A 121 10.52 -24.53 14.98
N ALA A 122 11.73 -24.44 15.53
CA ALA A 122 12.34 -25.52 16.29
C ALA A 122 11.59 -25.82 17.61
N HIS A 123 11.08 -24.77 18.30
CA HIS A 123 10.36 -24.95 19.57
C HIS A 123 8.87 -25.24 19.40
N LYS A 124 8.25 -24.66 18.38
CA LYS A 124 6.82 -24.76 18.06
C LYS A 124 6.62 -25.04 16.55
N PRO A 125 6.79 -26.31 16.13
CA PRO A 125 6.79 -26.71 14.70
C PRO A 125 5.50 -26.40 13.95
N ASP A 126 4.38 -26.30 14.65
CA ASP A 126 3.05 -25.96 14.12
C ASP A 126 2.87 -24.46 13.81
N THR A 127 3.86 -23.62 14.13
CA THR A 127 3.83 -22.20 13.77
C THR A 127 3.88 -22.04 12.24
N ARG A 128 3.02 -21.19 11.71
CA ARG A 128 2.96 -20.81 10.29
C ARG A 128 3.54 -19.42 10.10
N PHE A 129 4.30 -19.24 9.04
CA PHE A 129 4.86 -17.94 8.65
C PHE A 129 4.23 -17.49 7.35
N VAL A 130 3.71 -16.26 7.35
CA VAL A 130 3.12 -15.59 6.19
C VAL A 130 3.78 -14.23 6.04
N TRP A 131 4.09 -13.82 4.82
CA TRP A 131 4.65 -12.50 4.55
C TRP A 131 3.94 -11.84 3.38
N THR A 132 3.21 -10.76 3.65
CA THR A 132 2.62 -9.93 2.59
C THR A 132 3.62 -8.90 2.08
N LEU A 133 3.96 -9.01 0.80
CA LEU A 133 4.88 -8.13 0.08
C LEU A 133 4.12 -6.92 -0.45
N HIS A 134 4.14 -5.83 0.30
CA HIS A 134 3.46 -4.58 -0.10
C HIS A 134 4.25 -3.76 -1.12
N ASP A 135 5.49 -4.13 -1.38
CA ASP A 135 6.42 -3.38 -2.23
C ASP A 135 7.53 -4.28 -2.81
N HIS A 136 8.42 -3.68 -3.62
CA HIS A 136 9.52 -4.36 -4.29
C HIS A 136 10.76 -4.58 -3.40
N TRP A 137 10.71 -4.25 -2.11
CA TRP A 137 11.90 -4.36 -1.25
C TRP A 137 12.48 -5.77 -1.19
N SER A 138 11.67 -6.80 -1.28
CA SER A 138 12.11 -8.21 -1.28
C SER A 138 13.02 -8.57 -2.45
N VAL A 139 12.91 -7.88 -3.57
CA VAL A 139 13.65 -8.17 -4.82
C VAL A 139 14.77 -7.17 -5.10
N THR A 140 14.68 -5.95 -4.59
CA THR A 140 15.66 -4.87 -4.81
C THR A 140 16.79 -4.92 -3.80
N GLY A 141 17.88 -4.20 -4.06
CA GLY A 141 18.95 -4.00 -3.06
C GLY A 141 18.49 -3.22 -1.82
N ARG A 142 17.59 -2.22 -1.99
CA ARG A 142 17.06 -1.38 -0.92
C ARG A 142 15.68 -0.76 -1.17
N CYS A 143 15.31 -0.52 -2.43
CA CYS A 143 14.17 0.30 -2.78
C CYS A 143 12.84 -0.40 -2.48
N ALA A 144 11.85 0.35 -1.97
CA ALA A 144 10.47 -0.10 -1.82
C ALA A 144 9.70 -0.07 -3.15
N PHE A 145 10.13 0.77 -4.11
CA PHE A 145 9.60 0.81 -5.47
C PHE A 145 10.72 1.11 -6.47
N THR A 146 10.59 0.59 -7.67
CA THR A 146 11.68 0.62 -8.67
C THR A 146 11.71 1.92 -9.48
N ASP A 147 10.57 2.59 -9.67
CA ASP A 147 10.42 3.80 -10.50
C ASP A 147 11.09 3.64 -11.87
N GLY A 148 10.78 2.52 -12.54
CA GLY A 148 11.34 2.17 -13.83
C GLY A 148 12.77 1.60 -13.81
N CYS A 149 13.43 1.54 -12.64
CA CYS A 149 14.75 0.94 -12.53
C CYS A 149 14.68 -0.59 -12.63
N GLU A 150 15.39 -1.16 -13.59
CA GLU A 150 15.52 -2.61 -13.76
C GLU A 150 16.82 -3.19 -13.16
N GLY A 151 17.67 -2.36 -12.55
CA GLY A 151 18.94 -2.78 -11.97
C GLY A 151 18.85 -3.90 -10.93
N TRP A 152 17.67 -4.09 -10.32
CA TRP A 152 17.41 -5.21 -9.40
C TRP A 152 17.49 -6.58 -10.11
N LYS A 153 17.25 -6.67 -11.42
CA LYS A 153 17.40 -7.88 -12.22
C LYS A 153 18.89 -8.27 -12.34
N ASP A 154 19.78 -7.28 -12.30
CA ASP A 154 21.23 -7.41 -12.37
C ASP A 154 21.91 -7.00 -11.05
N ASN A 155 21.45 -7.56 -9.93
CA ASN A 155 22.04 -7.39 -8.60
C ASN A 155 22.33 -5.94 -8.17
N CYS A 156 21.55 -4.97 -8.64
CA CYS A 156 21.68 -3.55 -8.25
C CYS A 156 23.12 -3.01 -8.34
N GLN A 157 23.81 -3.24 -9.46
CA GLN A 157 25.24 -2.89 -9.65
C GLN A 157 25.54 -1.41 -9.33
N LYS A 158 24.67 -0.49 -9.76
CA LYS A 158 24.76 0.94 -9.48
C LYS A 158 23.36 1.51 -9.27
N CYS A 159 23.12 2.13 -8.13
CA CYS A 159 21.82 2.72 -7.84
C CYS A 159 21.67 4.09 -8.52
N PRO A 160 20.69 4.30 -9.42
CA PRO A 160 20.47 5.57 -10.08
C PRO A 160 19.82 6.62 -9.17
N THR A 161 19.16 6.20 -8.07
CA THR A 161 18.29 7.07 -7.28
C THR A 161 18.45 6.81 -5.78
N LEU A 162 19.53 7.34 -5.16
CA LEU A 162 19.78 7.19 -3.71
C LEU A 162 18.72 7.88 -2.84
N SER A 163 17.99 8.84 -3.39
CA SER A 163 16.90 9.57 -2.71
C SER A 163 15.58 8.79 -2.63
N ASN A 164 15.37 7.77 -3.48
CA ASN A 164 14.15 6.96 -3.42
C ASN A 164 14.03 6.24 -2.08
N TYR A 165 12.79 6.03 -1.65
CA TYR A 165 12.50 5.44 -0.35
C TYR A 165 12.90 3.95 -0.26
N PRO A 166 13.54 3.54 0.84
CA PRO A 166 14.12 4.34 1.91
C PRO A 166 15.42 5.04 1.46
N PRO A 167 15.56 6.38 1.70
CA PRO A 167 16.71 7.15 1.20
C PRO A 167 18.00 6.80 1.92
N VAL A 168 19.12 6.80 1.16
CA VAL A 168 20.46 6.53 1.67
C VAL A 168 21.46 7.56 1.18
N LYS A 169 22.61 7.68 1.87
CA LYS A 169 23.72 8.54 1.48
C LYS A 169 24.82 7.79 0.73
N VAL A 170 24.95 6.49 0.97
CA VAL A 170 26.01 5.64 0.39
C VAL A 170 25.33 4.49 -0.33
N ASP A 171 25.72 4.24 -1.58
CA ASP A 171 25.23 3.08 -2.32
C ASP A 171 25.96 1.80 -1.84
N ARG A 172 25.19 0.92 -1.21
CA ARG A 172 25.62 -0.42 -0.81
C ARG A 172 24.68 -1.50 -1.35
N ALA A 173 23.78 -1.11 -2.27
CA ALA A 173 22.73 -2.02 -2.75
C ALA A 173 23.31 -3.30 -3.35
N HIS A 174 24.36 -3.18 -4.20
CA HIS A 174 25.03 -4.32 -4.80
C HIS A 174 25.68 -5.26 -3.77
N GLN A 175 26.30 -4.69 -2.74
CA GLN A 175 26.98 -5.47 -1.69
C GLN A 175 26.01 -6.26 -0.81
N LEU A 176 24.77 -5.80 -0.67
CA LEU A 176 23.80 -6.34 0.28
C LEU A 176 22.72 -7.20 -0.38
N VAL A 177 22.49 -7.04 -1.69
CA VAL A 177 21.33 -7.65 -2.37
C VAL A 177 21.37 -9.18 -2.32
N GLU A 178 22.51 -9.80 -2.54
CA GLU A 178 22.60 -11.27 -2.56
C GLU A 178 22.42 -11.86 -1.15
N GLY A 179 23.04 -11.26 -0.13
CA GLY A 179 22.80 -11.66 1.26
C GLY A 179 21.34 -11.57 1.65
N LYS A 180 20.66 -10.47 1.26
CA LYS A 180 19.22 -10.31 1.48
C LYS A 180 18.40 -11.38 0.72
N ARG A 181 18.73 -11.67 -0.52
CA ARG A 181 18.07 -12.74 -1.29
C ARG A 181 18.23 -14.11 -0.63
N GLN A 182 19.42 -14.38 -0.07
CA GLN A 182 19.62 -15.62 0.67
C GLN A 182 18.68 -15.71 1.89
N LEU A 183 18.51 -14.62 2.65
CA LEU A 183 17.60 -14.60 3.78
C LEU A 183 16.13 -14.85 3.38
N PHE A 184 15.69 -14.40 2.21
CA PHE A 184 14.37 -14.75 1.67
C PHE A 184 14.25 -16.24 1.28
N ARG A 185 15.33 -16.82 0.73
CA ARG A 185 15.41 -18.28 0.47
C ARG A 185 15.35 -19.08 1.78
N ASP A 186 16.03 -18.59 2.82
CA ASP A 186 15.98 -19.20 4.15
C ASP A 186 14.56 -19.14 4.75
N MET A 187 13.84 -18.02 4.59
CA MET A 187 12.44 -17.93 4.98
C MET A 187 11.55 -18.93 4.22
N LEU A 188 11.77 -19.09 2.90
CA LEU A 188 11.07 -20.12 2.12
C LEU A 188 11.37 -21.53 2.65
N SER A 189 12.61 -21.81 3.02
CA SER A 189 13.05 -23.09 3.59
C SER A 189 12.44 -23.36 4.97
N LEU A 190 12.14 -22.31 5.74
CA LEU A 190 11.40 -22.39 7.00
C LEU A 190 9.87 -22.59 6.80
N GLY A 191 9.43 -22.65 5.56
CA GLY A 191 8.01 -22.81 5.20
C GLY A 191 7.22 -21.49 5.26
N CYS A 192 7.88 -20.34 5.08
CA CYS A 192 7.18 -19.07 4.93
C CYS A 192 6.47 -19.02 3.57
N THR A 193 5.20 -18.66 3.59
CA THR A 193 4.42 -18.43 2.38
C THR A 193 4.32 -16.92 2.13
N PHE A 194 4.59 -16.52 0.89
CA PHE A 194 4.56 -15.12 0.47
C PHE A 194 3.26 -14.79 -0.24
N ILE A 195 2.74 -13.61 0.04
CA ILE A 195 1.52 -13.05 -0.55
C ILE A 195 1.87 -11.68 -1.12
N SER A 196 1.24 -11.28 -2.21
CA SER A 196 1.30 -9.92 -2.74
C SER A 196 -0.10 -9.38 -3.00
N PRO A 197 -0.36 -8.09 -2.76
CA PRO A 197 -1.61 -7.47 -3.17
C PRO A 197 -1.70 -7.24 -4.70
N SER A 198 -0.59 -7.41 -5.43
CA SER A 198 -0.54 -7.15 -6.87
C SER A 198 0.28 -8.18 -7.64
N GLN A 199 -0.16 -8.44 -8.89
CA GLN A 199 0.48 -9.40 -9.77
C GLN A 199 1.93 -9.01 -10.09
N HIS A 200 2.18 -7.74 -10.43
CA HIS A 200 3.53 -7.31 -10.83
C HIS A 200 4.58 -7.44 -9.71
N VAL A 201 4.19 -7.24 -8.43
CA VAL A 201 5.10 -7.50 -7.28
C VAL A 201 5.30 -9.00 -7.08
N ALA A 202 4.24 -9.82 -7.24
CA ALA A 202 4.36 -11.27 -7.17
C ALA A 202 5.24 -11.81 -8.30
N ASP A 203 5.10 -11.31 -9.51
CA ASP A 203 5.90 -11.73 -10.67
C ASP A 203 7.38 -11.37 -10.45
N ALA A 204 7.67 -10.18 -9.93
CA ALA A 204 9.01 -9.79 -9.58
C ALA A 204 9.62 -10.74 -8.53
N PHE A 205 8.86 -11.11 -7.49
CA PHE A 205 9.29 -12.08 -6.49
C PHE A 205 9.50 -13.47 -7.10
N ASN A 206 8.53 -13.96 -7.83
CA ASN A 206 8.56 -15.29 -8.46
C ASN A 206 9.72 -15.44 -9.46
N SER A 207 10.11 -14.36 -10.15
CA SER A 207 11.25 -14.37 -11.07
C SER A 207 12.59 -14.65 -10.39
N LEU A 208 12.73 -14.30 -9.10
CA LEU A 208 13.97 -14.51 -8.34
C LEU A 208 13.95 -15.75 -7.44
N TYR A 209 12.78 -16.15 -6.96
CA TYR A 209 12.66 -17.21 -5.95
C TYR A 209 11.93 -18.46 -6.43
N GLY A 210 11.45 -18.46 -7.66
CA GLY A 210 10.77 -19.58 -8.31
C GLY A 210 9.26 -19.35 -8.50
N ALA A 211 8.74 -19.90 -9.58
CA ALA A 211 7.33 -19.75 -9.95
C ALA A 211 6.37 -20.25 -8.84
N GLY A 212 5.29 -19.51 -8.59
CA GLY A 212 4.26 -19.87 -7.61
C GLY A 212 4.66 -19.70 -6.14
N ARG A 213 5.80 -19.09 -5.85
CA ARG A 213 6.26 -18.84 -4.47
C ARG A 213 5.54 -17.67 -3.79
N CYS A 214 4.94 -16.77 -4.56
CA CYS A 214 4.12 -15.67 -4.07
C CYS A 214 2.72 -15.81 -4.65
N GLN A 215 1.70 -15.80 -3.75
CA GLN A 215 0.28 -15.86 -4.11
C GLN A 215 -0.32 -14.46 -4.10
N ILE A 216 -1.49 -14.29 -4.73
CA ILE A 216 -2.18 -13.01 -4.80
C ILE A 216 -3.36 -13.01 -3.82
N ILE A 217 -3.37 -12.02 -2.92
CA ILE A 217 -4.56 -11.59 -2.17
C ILE A 217 -4.60 -10.07 -2.26
N ASN A 218 -5.52 -9.55 -3.05
CA ASN A 218 -5.60 -8.11 -3.28
C ASN A 218 -6.09 -7.36 -2.04
N ASN A 219 -5.64 -6.11 -1.88
CA ASN A 219 -6.13 -5.26 -0.79
C ASN A 219 -7.58 -4.86 -1.01
N GLY A 220 -8.36 -4.85 0.08
CA GLY A 220 -9.68 -4.24 0.14
C GLY A 220 -9.65 -2.83 0.74
N ILE A 221 -10.77 -2.12 0.68
CA ILE A 221 -10.99 -0.87 1.41
C ILE A 221 -11.12 -1.16 2.91
N ASP A 222 -10.67 -0.23 3.75
CA ASP A 222 -10.71 -0.41 5.20
C ASP A 222 -12.12 -0.21 5.80
N VAL A 223 -12.31 -0.68 7.04
CA VAL A 223 -13.58 -0.56 7.78
C VAL A 223 -14.06 0.88 7.81
N ALA A 224 -13.18 1.85 8.05
CA ALA A 224 -13.58 3.26 8.10
C ALA A 224 -14.11 3.75 6.75
N THR A 225 -13.57 3.27 5.64
CA THR A 225 -14.12 3.57 4.31
C THR A 225 -15.48 2.92 4.11
N GLU A 226 -15.65 1.65 4.50
CA GLU A 226 -16.96 0.97 4.39
C GLU A 226 -18.04 1.67 5.22
N GLU A 227 -17.73 2.13 6.44
CA GLU A 227 -18.64 2.91 7.29
C GLU A 227 -19.04 4.24 6.61
N ILE A 228 -18.07 4.95 6.03
CA ILE A 228 -18.34 6.18 5.28
C ILE A 228 -19.24 5.90 4.08
N LEU A 229 -18.97 4.83 3.33
CA LEU A 229 -19.75 4.45 2.15
C LEU A 229 -21.21 4.08 2.48
N ALA A 230 -21.48 3.57 3.69
CA ALA A 230 -22.85 3.26 4.15
C ALA A 230 -23.68 4.53 4.37
N GLU A 231 -23.04 5.64 4.74
CA GLU A 231 -23.70 6.92 5.02
C GLU A 231 -23.66 7.90 3.83
N LEU A 232 -22.70 7.70 2.90
CA LEU A 232 -22.42 8.63 1.82
C LEU A 232 -23.47 8.52 0.71
N THR A 233 -24.29 9.55 0.56
CA THR A 233 -25.21 9.67 -0.59
C THR A 233 -24.41 10.05 -1.84
N PRO A 234 -24.55 9.32 -2.95
CA PRO A 234 -23.92 9.69 -4.21
C PRO A 234 -24.35 11.08 -4.66
N VAL A 235 -23.40 11.95 -4.95
CA VAL A 235 -23.69 13.28 -5.47
C VAL A 235 -24.18 13.14 -6.91
N ALA A 236 -25.38 13.63 -7.17
CA ALA A 236 -25.92 13.76 -8.53
C ALA A 236 -24.97 14.63 -9.37
N ILE A 237 -24.90 14.32 -10.66
CA ILE A 237 -24.04 15.03 -11.61
C ILE A 237 -24.46 16.48 -11.66
N THR A 238 -23.55 17.38 -11.33
CA THR A 238 -23.80 18.82 -11.39
C THR A 238 -23.68 19.30 -12.82
N THR A 239 -24.62 20.14 -13.25
CA THR A 239 -24.46 20.99 -14.43
C THR A 239 -23.33 21.98 -14.13
N GLY A 240 -22.31 22.05 -14.94
CA GLY A 240 -21.18 22.96 -14.74
C GLY A 240 -19.87 22.41 -15.28
N LYS A 241 -18.78 23.10 -14.97
CA LYS A 241 -17.42 22.63 -15.33
C LYS A 241 -17.12 21.30 -14.65
N PRO A 242 -16.59 20.27 -15.35
CA PRO A 242 -16.15 19.05 -14.74
C PRO A 242 -15.10 19.30 -13.63
N LYS A 243 -15.31 18.70 -12.48
CA LYS A 243 -14.38 18.76 -11.31
C LYS A 243 -13.50 17.53 -11.33
N ILE A 244 -12.20 17.72 -11.47
CA ILE A 244 -11.22 16.66 -11.62
C ILE A 244 -10.28 16.63 -10.40
N ALA A 245 -10.24 15.50 -9.72
CA ALA A 245 -9.36 15.32 -8.57
C ALA A 245 -7.99 14.76 -8.98
N VAL A 246 -6.93 15.23 -8.33
CA VAL A 246 -5.59 14.63 -8.29
C VAL A 246 -5.20 14.45 -6.84
N VAL A 247 -4.86 13.23 -6.43
CA VAL A 247 -4.56 12.88 -5.04
C VAL A 247 -3.20 12.22 -4.93
N ALA A 248 -2.29 12.82 -4.13
CA ALA A 248 -1.01 12.20 -3.79
C ALA A 248 -0.52 12.69 -2.42
N HIS A 249 0.33 11.90 -1.74
CA HIS A 249 0.89 12.33 -0.46
C HIS A 249 1.79 13.58 -0.59
N ASP A 250 2.64 13.61 -1.61
CA ASP A 250 3.46 14.77 -1.99
C ASP A 250 3.29 15.01 -3.49
N LEU A 251 2.65 16.12 -3.84
CA LEU A 251 2.32 16.47 -5.22
C LEU A 251 3.53 16.92 -6.05
N ARG A 252 4.70 17.14 -5.43
CA ARG A 252 5.94 17.47 -6.13
C ARG A 252 6.66 16.26 -6.68
N TYR A 253 6.34 15.06 -6.16
CA TYR A 253 7.04 13.85 -6.57
C TYR A 253 6.46 13.32 -7.87
N ASP A 254 7.22 13.49 -8.96
CA ASP A 254 6.80 13.14 -10.32
C ASP A 254 6.48 11.64 -10.50
N GLY A 255 7.11 10.76 -9.73
CA GLY A 255 6.78 9.35 -9.69
C GLY A 255 5.35 9.04 -9.23
N LYS A 256 4.76 9.89 -8.36
CA LYS A 256 3.38 9.78 -7.85
C LYS A 256 2.38 10.64 -8.62
N THR A 257 2.85 11.71 -9.24
CA THR A 257 1.99 12.68 -9.93
C THR A 257 2.73 13.15 -11.17
N ASN A 258 2.29 12.74 -12.36
CA ASN A 258 2.87 13.24 -13.60
C ASN A 258 2.64 14.75 -13.69
N GLN A 259 3.68 15.51 -13.42
CA GLN A 259 3.65 16.98 -13.32
C GLN A 259 3.24 17.61 -14.64
N GLN A 260 3.69 17.05 -15.78
CA GLN A 260 3.37 17.60 -17.10
C GLN A 260 1.88 17.40 -17.40
N LEU A 261 1.34 16.20 -17.17
CA LEU A 261 -0.09 15.93 -17.39
C LEU A 261 -0.97 16.87 -16.56
N VAL A 262 -0.60 17.14 -15.30
CA VAL A 262 -1.36 18.10 -14.47
C VAL A 262 -1.29 19.51 -15.04
N ARG A 263 -0.13 19.96 -15.54
CA ARG A 263 -0.02 21.27 -16.21
C ARG A 263 -0.85 21.33 -17.51
N ASP A 264 -0.88 20.25 -18.26
CA ASP A 264 -1.70 20.16 -19.47
C ASP A 264 -3.20 20.24 -19.15
N MET A 265 -3.63 19.59 -18.05
CA MET A 265 -5.01 19.76 -17.55
C MET A 265 -5.27 21.21 -17.09
N MET A 266 -4.34 21.87 -16.39
CA MET A 266 -4.48 23.27 -16.02
C MET A 266 -4.64 24.17 -17.24
N ALA A 267 -3.92 23.89 -18.34
CA ALA A 267 -3.99 24.64 -19.58
C ALA A 267 -5.36 24.57 -20.27
N LEU A 268 -6.24 23.63 -19.89
CA LEU A 268 -7.64 23.59 -20.35
C LEU A 268 -8.46 24.78 -19.84
N GLY A 269 -7.98 25.50 -18.84
CA GLY A 269 -8.58 26.73 -18.33
C GLY A 269 -10.03 26.53 -17.88
N ASP A 270 -10.94 27.32 -18.46
CA ASP A 270 -12.35 27.31 -18.09
C ASP A 270 -13.13 26.05 -18.42
N LYS A 271 -12.52 25.08 -19.10
CA LYS A 271 -13.18 23.81 -19.46
C LYS A 271 -13.31 22.85 -18.28
N ILE A 272 -12.44 22.93 -17.27
CA ILE A 272 -12.45 22.08 -16.09
C ILE A 272 -12.11 22.87 -14.82
N GLU A 273 -12.43 22.32 -13.67
CA GLU A 273 -11.94 22.75 -12.35
C GLU A 273 -11.07 21.63 -11.76
N LEU A 274 -9.81 21.93 -11.52
CA LEU A 274 -8.82 20.96 -11.03
C LEU A 274 -8.71 21.04 -9.50
N HIS A 275 -8.97 19.95 -8.81
CA HIS A 275 -8.88 19.84 -7.35
C HIS A 275 -7.69 18.99 -6.96
N THR A 276 -6.72 19.55 -6.21
CA THR A 276 -5.53 18.81 -5.76
C THR A 276 -5.59 18.54 -4.27
N PHE A 277 -5.29 17.29 -3.89
CA PHE A 277 -5.24 16.82 -2.51
C PHE A 277 -3.87 16.23 -2.22
N GLY A 278 -3.10 16.87 -1.36
CA GLY A 278 -1.75 16.44 -1.02
C GLY A 278 -0.90 17.54 -0.43
N LYS A 279 0.30 17.17 0.03
CA LYS A 279 1.27 18.14 0.52
C LYS A 279 1.97 18.82 -0.66
N PHE A 280 2.35 20.07 -0.43
CA PHE A 280 3.26 20.81 -1.31
C PHE A 280 2.81 20.87 -2.78
N SER A 281 1.52 21.22 -3.03
CA SER A 281 1.05 21.40 -4.40
C SER A 281 1.86 22.48 -5.13
N PRO A 282 2.49 22.14 -6.27
CA PRO A 282 3.15 23.12 -7.11
C PRO A 282 2.21 23.74 -8.16
N PHE A 283 0.91 23.43 -8.07
CA PHE A 283 -0.10 23.80 -9.06
C PHE A 283 -0.91 24.98 -8.57
N GLU A 284 -0.84 26.11 -9.29
CA GLU A 284 -1.58 27.34 -8.99
C GLU A 284 -2.18 27.89 -10.28
N GLY A 285 -3.45 28.30 -10.25
CA GLY A 285 -4.15 28.84 -11.41
C GLY A 285 -5.62 29.15 -11.12
N ALA A 286 -6.28 29.91 -11.98
CA ALA A 286 -7.65 30.33 -11.82
C ALA A 286 -8.66 29.15 -11.80
N ASN A 287 -8.29 28.01 -12.41
CA ASN A 287 -9.08 26.80 -12.45
C ASN A 287 -8.56 25.72 -11.50
N VAL A 288 -7.69 26.07 -10.52
CA VAL A 288 -7.10 25.13 -9.57
C VAL A 288 -7.57 25.41 -8.15
N VAL A 289 -8.07 24.38 -7.47
CA VAL A 289 -8.44 24.42 -6.06
C VAL A 289 -7.51 23.50 -5.27
N ASN A 290 -6.64 24.07 -4.44
CA ASN A 290 -5.73 23.32 -3.59
C ASN A 290 -6.37 23.04 -2.21
N HIS A 291 -6.65 21.78 -1.91
CA HIS A 291 -7.22 21.35 -0.62
C HIS A 291 -6.16 21.06 0.45
N GLY A 292 -4.88 20.99 0.05
CA GLY A 292 -3.82 20.55 0.95
C GLY A 292 -3.89 19.06 1.29
N PHE A 293 -3.19 18.66 2.35
CA PHE A 293 -3.16 17.27 2.81
C PHE A 293 -4.27 17.03 3.83
N GLU A 294 -5.38 16.45 3.36
CA GLU A 294 -6.50 16.09 4.24
C GLU A 294 -6.17 14.80 5.01
N THR A 295 -6.28 14.86 6.33
CA THR A 295 -6.06 13.73 7.24
C THR A 295 -7.34 13.05 7.70
N ASP A 296 -8.47 13.74 7.58
CA ASP A 296 -9.79 13.20 7.85
C ASP A 296 -10.31 12.46 6.63
N LYS A 297 -10.39 11.14 6.74
CA LYS A 297 -10.84 10.29 5.64
C LYS A 297 -12.25 10.64 5.18
N ARG A 298 -13.17 10.94 6.11
CA ARG A 298 -14.55 11.31 5.78
C ARG A 298 -14.62 12.59 4.94
N LYS A 299 -13.82 13.59 5.29
CA LYS A 299 -13.72 14.83 4.51
C LYS A 299 -13.16 14.58 3.11
N LEU A 300 -12.09 13.79 3.01
CA LEU A 300 -11.53 13.43 1.71
C LEU A 300 -12.54 12.67 0.85
N MET A 301 -13.20 11.64 1.39
CA MET A 301 -14.18 10.85 0.67
C MET A 301 -15.40 11.70 0.25
N SER A 302 -15.88 12.61 1.13
CA SER A 302 -16.97 13.52 0.80
C SER A 302 -16.58 14.50 -0.32
N ALA A 303 -15.36 15.05 -0.28
CA ALA A 303 -14.87 15.92 -1.34
C ALA A 303 -14.74 15.15 -2.67
N LEU A 304 -14.17 13.94 -2.67
CA LEU A 304 -14.05 13.10 -3.86
C LEU A 304 -15.42 12.75 -4.45
N ASN A 305 -16.43 12.48 -3.62
CA ASN A 305 -17.79 12.15 -4.09
C ASN A 305 -18.39 13.26 -4.99
N GLY A 306 -18.01 14.52 -4.77
CA GLY A 306 -18.40 15.67 -5.59
C GLY A 306 -17.60 15.85 -6.89
N MET A 307 -16.65 14.96 -7.20
CA MET A 307 -15.82 15.04 -8.40
C MET A 307 -16.42 14.27 -9.57
N ASN A 308 -16.13 14.73 -10.78
CA ASN A 308 -16.49 14.02 -12.01
C ASN A 308 -15.55 12.82 -12.25
N ALA A 309 -14.26 12.98 -11.94
CA ALA A 309 -13.29 11.91 -11.99
C ALA A 309 -12.11 12.15 -11.04
N LEU A 310 -11.41 11.06 -10.70
CA LEU A 310 -10.05 11.08 -10.17
C LEU A 310 -9.08 10.79 -11.32
N VAL A 311 -8.12 11.66 -11.57
CA VAL A 311 -6.98 11.37 -12.47
C VAL A 311 -5.84 10.77 -11.65
N PHE A 312 -5.39 9.60 -12.08
CA PHE A 312 -4.30 8.86 -11.45
C PHE A 312 -3.15 8.65 -12.44
N SER A 313 -2.00 9.23 -12.15
CA SER A 313 -0.83 9.20 -13.02
C SER A 313 0.44 8.69 -12.33
N SER A 314 0.29 7.93 -11.23
CA SER A 314 1.43 7.35 -10.52
C SER A 314 2.05 6.18 -11.26
N ARG A 315 3.39 6.19 -11.35
CA ARG A 315 4.20 5.11 -11.93
C ARG A 315 4.80 4.18 -10.87
N VAL A 316 4.68 4.53 -9.57
CA VAL A 316 5.43 3.88 -8.48
C VAL A 316 4.54 3.23 -7.42
N ASP A 317 3.26 3.14 -7.65
CA ASP A 317 2.35 2.42 -6.75
C ASP A 317 2.40 0.91 -7.01
N ASN A 318 2.20 0.14 -5.94
CA ASN A 318 2.12 -1.31 -6.04
C ASN A 318 0.66 -1.80 -6.06
N TYR A 319 -0.19 -1.25 -5.20
CA TYR A 319 -1.65 -1.45 -5.21
C TYR A 319 -2.32 -0.21 -4.60
N PRO A 320 -2.69 0.78 -5.42
CA PRO A 320 -3.12 2.09 -4.93
C PRO A 320 -4.52 2.08 -4.32
N LEU A 321 -4.62 2.13 -2.99
CA LEU A 321 -5.89 2.11 -2.26
C LEU A 321 -6.80 3.28 -2.61
N ILE A 322 -6.25 4.44 -2.97
CA ILE A 322 -7.07 5.61 -3.38
C ILE A 322 -7.93 5.29 -4.61
N LEU A 323 -7.48 4.40 -5.51
CA LEU A 323 -8.30 3.94 -6.62
C LEU A 323 -9.47 3.10 -6.12
N CYS A 324 -9.19 2.12 -5.24
CA CYS A 324 -10.24 1.29 -4.65
C CYS A 324 -11.30 2.12 -3.91
N GLU A 325 -10.85 3.13 -3.17
CA GLU A 325 -11.68 4.06 -2.44
C GLU A 325 -12.55 4.93 -3.37
N ALA A 326 -11.95 5.59 -4.37
CA ALA A 326 -12.66 6.42 -5.33
C ALA A 326 -13.71 5.62 -6.14
N LEU A 327 -13.30 4.45 -6.63
CA LEU A 327 -14.18 3.55 -7.37
C LEU A 327 -15.36 3.07 -6.52
N SER A 328 -15.14 2.76 -5.25
CA SER A 328 -16.20 2.32 -4.33
C SER A 328 -17.19 3.43 -3.95
N ILE A 329 -16.76 4.69 -3.96
CA ILE A 329 -17.66 5.86 -3.83
C ILE A 329 -18.54 6.00 -5.08
N GLY A 330 -18.08 5.53 -6.24
CA GLY A 330 -18.70 5.75 -7.54
C GLY A 330 -18.11 6.97 -8.27
N VAL A 331 -16.86 7.28 -8.00
CA VAL A 331 -16.08 8.28 -8.75
C VAL A 331 -15.23 7.56 -9.78
N PRO A 332 -15.47 7.77 -11.08
CA PRO A 332 -14.68 7.17 -12.13
C PRO A 332 -13.21 7.57 -12.02
N VAL A 333 -12.31 6.64 -12.34
CA VAL A 333 -10.88 6.90 -12.35
C VAL A 333 -10.37 6.88 -13.79
N ILE A 334 -9.71 7.96 -14.19
CA ILE A 334 -8.96 8.05 -15.45
C ILE A 334 -7.48 7.85 -15.08
N ALA A 335 -6.93 6.69 -15.38
CA ALA A 335 -5.54 6.38 -15.01
C ALA A 335 -4.65 6.27 -16.25
N THR A 336 -3.42 6.80 -16.14
CA THR A 336 -2.37 6.54 -17.12
C THR A 336 -1.86 5.11 -17.00
N HIS A 337 -1.19 4.61 -18.06
CA HIS A 337 -0.67 3.25 -18.08
C HIS A 337 0.34 3.02 -16.95
N SER A 338 0.00 2.11 -16.05
CA SER A 338 0.90 1.50 -15.08
C SER A 338 0.33 0.13 -14.69
N ASP A 339 1.19 -0.82 -14.32
CA ASP A 339 0.75 -2.18 -13.95
C ASP A 339 -0.22 -2.15 -12.76
N ALA A 340 0.10 -1.34 -11.75
CA ALA A 340 -0.75 -1.18 -10.57
C ALA A 340 -2.13 -0.58 -10.88
N ALA A 341 -2.20 0.45 -11.72
CA ALA A 341 -3.46 1.06 -12.10
C ALA A 341 -4.30 0.11 -12.97
N ARG A 342 -3.66 -0.57 -13.92
CA ARG A 342 -4.31 -1.55 -14.78
C ARG A 342 -4.95 -2.66 -13.96
N GLU A 343 -4.19 -3.30 -13.07
CA GLU A 343 -4.68 -4.40 -12.23
C GLU A 343 -5.89 -3.98 -11.38
N VAL A 344 -5.84 -2.80 -10.77
CA VAL A 344 -6.99 -2.30 -10.00
C VAL A 344 -8.17 -2.01 -10.89
N LEU A 345 -8.02 -1.30 -12.01
CA LEU A 345 -9.14 -0.92 -12.86
C LEU A 345 -9.82 -2.11 -13.54
N GLU A 346 -9.07 -3.10 -14.00
CA GLU A 346 -9.59 -4.31 -14.66
C GLU A 346 -10.54 -5.09 -13.75
N LYS A 347 -10.32 -5.13 -12.43
CA LYS A 347 -11.23 -5.75 -11.47
C LYS A 347 -12.64 -5.16 -11.47
N SER A 348 -12.76 -3.88 -11.76
CA SER A 348 -14.05 -3.18 -11.92
C SER A 348 -14.49 -3.04 -13.37
N GLY A 349 -13.76 -3.68 -14.30
CA GLY A 349 -14.04 -3.65 -15.76
C GLY A 349 -13.57 -2.38 -16.43
N GLY A 350 -12.64 -1.63 -15.83
CA GLY A 350 -12.06 -0.43 -16.38
C GLY A 350 -10.76 -0.68 -17.14
N LYS A 351 -10.25 0.37 -17.77
CA LYS A 351 -8.99 0.37 -18.54
C LYS A 351 -8.15 1.59 -18.25
N THR A 352 -6.87 1.54 -18.62
CA THR A 352 -5.92 2.66 -18.53
C THR A 352 -5.74 3.34 -19.89
N PHE A 353 -5.17 4.53 -19.90
CA PHE A 353 -5.07 5.42 -21.06
C PHE A 353 -3.65 5.95 -21.23
N SER A 354 -3.30 6.36 -22.44
CA SER A 354 -2.14 7.21 -22.68
C SER A 354 -2.41 8.63 -22.16
N GLU A 355 -1.36 9.41 -21.92
CA GLU A 355 -1.50 10.79 -21.42
C GLU A 355 -2.34 11.67 -22.35
N ASN A 356 -2.20 11.50 -23.68
CA ASN A 356 -2.97 12.26 -24.67
C ASN A 356 -4.47 11.93 -24.64
N GLU A 357 -4.85 10.72 -24.25
CA GLU A 357 -6.25 10.30 -24.14
C GLU A 357 -6.91 10.82 -22.86
N VAL A 358 -6.14 11.20 -21.83
CA VAL A 358 -6.67 11.74 -20.57
C VAL A 358 -7.33 13.10 -20.79
N LEU A 359 -6.73 14.00 -21.59
CA LEU A 359 -7.19 15.38 -21.76
C LEU A 359 -8.61 15.51 -22.34
N PRO A 360 -9.04 14.75 -23.35
CA PRO A 360 -10.44 14.77 -23.77
C PRO A 360 -11.39 14.16 -22.73
N LEU A 361 -10.97 13.12 -22.00
CA LEU A 361 -11.82 12.44 -21.01
C LEU A 361 -12.17 13.33 -19.81
N VAL A 362 -11.22 14.14 -19.31
CA VAL A 362 -11.46 15.03 -18.16
C VAL A 362 -12.46 16.16 -18.46
N GLN A 363 -12.84 16.36 -19.69
CA GLN A 363 -13.84 17.36 -20.10
C GLN A 363 -15.26 16.78 -20.18
N LEU A 364 -15.43 15.48 -19.98
CA LEU A 364 -16.71 14.78 -20.04
C LEU A 364 -17.49 14.87 -18.73
N SER A 365 -18.79 14.59 -18.79
CA SER A 365 -19.61 14.38 -17.60
C SER A 365 -19.16 13.11 -16.84
N LYS A 366 -19.51 13.03 -15.55
CA LYS A 366 -19.21 11.85 -14.72
C LYS A 366 -19.77 10.55 -15.32
N ALA A 367 -20.96 10.60 -15.91
CA ALA A 367 -21.61 9.46 -16.56
C ALA A 367 -20.86 9.04 -17.85
N ASP A 368 -20.48 10.02 -18.67
CA ASP A 368 -19.75 9.74 -19.91
C ASP A 368 -18.36 9.19 -19.64
N ILE A 369 -17.69 9.67 -18.57
CA ILE A 369 -16.41 9.10 -18.12
C ILE A 369 -16.61 7.63 -17.68
N ALA A 370 -17.67 7.35 -16.90
CA ALA A 370 -17.95 5.97 -16.48
C ALA A 370 -18.21 5.06 -17.69
N GLN A 371 -18.97 5.54 -18.68
CA GLN A 371 -19.19 4.80 -19.92
C GLN A 371 -17.89 4.59 -20.72
N ALA A 372 -17.06 5.62 -20.85
CA ALA A 372 -15.81 5.56 -21.62
C ALA A 372 -14.75 4.64 -20.98
N VAL A 373 -14.66 4.64 -19.63
CA VAL A 373 -13.66 3.89 -18.90
C VAL A 373 -14.12 2.47 -18.58
N PHE A 374 -15.39 2.29 -18.15
CA PHE A 374 -15.91 1.05 -17.59
C PHE A 374 -17.00 0.38 -18.46
N GLY A 375 -17.45 1.02 -19.53
CA GLY A 375 -18.46 0.50 -20.45
C GLY A 375 -19.85 0.32 -19.82
N THR A 376 -20.18 1.09 -18.76
CA THR A 376 -21.42 0.91 -18.01
C THR A 376 -21.87 2.22 -17.34
N ASP A 377 -23.10 2.25 -16.81
CA ASP A 377 -23.65 3.35 -16.03
C ASP A 377 -22.99 3.45 -14.63
N LEU A 378 -23.18 4.60 -13.98
CA LEU A 378 -22.58 4.92 -12.69
C LEU A 378 -22.99 3.98 -11.55
N GLU A 379 -24.22 3.49 -11.53
CA GLU A 379 -24.70 2.62 -10.46
C GLU A 379 -24.12 1.22 -10.60
N SER A 380 -24.16 0.65 -11.80
CA SER A 380 -23.61 -0.65 -12.12
C SER A 380 -22.10 -0.68 -11.87
N PHE A 381 -21.39 0.36 -12.28
CA PHE A 381 -19.96 0.54 -12.02
C PHE A 381 -19.65 0.57 -10.52
N ARG A 382 -20.37 1.41 -9.74
CA ARG A 382 -20.20 1.54 -8.30
C ARG A 382 -20.44 0.21 -7.56
N ASN A 383 -21.51 -0.49 -7.90
CA ASN A 383 -21.86 -1.77 -7.27
C ASN A 383 -20.80 -2.83 -7.55
N ARG A 384 -20.28 -2.90 -8.79
CA ARG A 384 -19.19 -3.78 -9.18
C ARG A 384 -17.90 -3.45 -8.39
N SER A 385 -17.56 -2.17 -8.26
CA SER A 385 -16.38 -1.71 -7.53
C SER A 385 -16.46 -2.03 -6.03
N ARG A 386 -17.59 -1.80 -5.38
CA ARG A 386 -17.78 -2.15 -3.96
C ARG A 386 -17.60 -3.65 -3.69
N LYS A 387 -18.03 -4.50 -4.60
CA LYS A 387 -17.79 -5.95 -4.53
C LYS A 387 -16.31 -6.28 -4.76
N ALA A 388 -15.70 -5.70 -5.79
CA ALA A 388 -14.33 -5.98 -6.19
C ALA A 388 -13.28 -5.58 -5.13
N TYR A 389 -13.56 -4.53 -4.33
CA TYR A 389 -12.62 -4.00 -3.33
C TYR A 389 -13.11 -4.16 -1.90
N SER A 390 -13.95 -5.16 -1.63
CA SER A 390 -14.45 -5.44 -0.28
C SER A 390 -13.31 -5.85 0.66
N GLY A 391 -13.17 -5.12 1.78
CA GLY A 391 -12.24 -5.47 2.84
C GLY A 391 -12.66 -6.73 3.59
N GLN A 392 -13.97 -7.01 3.65
CA GLN A 392 -14.49 -8.25 4.21
C GLN A 392 -14.08 -9.46 3.37
N GLN A 393 -14.13 -9.38 2.04
CA GLN A 393 -13.66 -10.44 1.15
C GLN A 393 -12.14 -10.66 1.31
N MET A 394 -11.35 -9.59 1.40
CA MET A 394 -9.91 -9.69 1.68
C MET A 394 -9.65 -10.48 2.98
N LEU A 395 -10.37 -10.18 4.07
CA LEU A 395 -10.24 -10.94 5.32
C LEU A 395 -10.56 -12.41 5.12
N GLU A 396 -11.64 -12.73 4.41
CA GLU A 396 -12.08 -14.12 4.17
C GLU A 396 -11.04 -14.91 3.39
N GLU A 397 -10.43 -14.30 2.37
CA GLU A 397 -9.33 -14.90 1.62
C GLU A 397 -8.12 -15.16 2.53
N TYR A 398 -7.71 -14.21 3.38
CA TYR A 398 -6.64 -14.43 4.35
C TYR A 398 -6.98 -15.51 5.38
N VAL A 399 -8.19 -15.53 5.91
CA VAL A 399 -8.60 -16.54 6.90
C VAL A 399 -8.61 -17.95 6.27
N SER A 400 -9.19 -18.09 5.08
CA SER A 400 -9.14 -19.33 4.31
C SER A 400 -7.70 -19.78 4.04
N PHE A 401 -6.86 -18.82 3.63
CA PHE A 401 -5.44 -19.07 3.42
C PHE A 401 -4.74 -19.59 4.68
N TYR A 402 -4.92 -18.94 5.85
CA TYR A 402 -4.32 -19.38 7.10
C TYR A 402 -4.79 -20.76 7.56
N GLN A 403 -6.03 -21.15 7.23
CA GLN A 403 -6.58 -22.46 7.57
C GLN A 403 -6.01 -23.59 6.70
N ASN A 404 -5.57 -23.26 5.48
CA ASN A 404 -5.04 -24.22 4.51
C ASN A 404 -3.50 -24.34 4.55
N LEU A 405 -2.82 -23.58 5.41
CA LEU A 405 -1.39 -23.72 5.68
C LEU A 405 -1.11 -24.93 6.57
#